data_d8ec4d8c0c551d882b883ccb7c278abe
#
_entry.id   d8ec4d8c0c551d882b883ccb7c278abe
#
_cell.length_a   1.000
_cell.length_b   1.000
_cell.length_c   1.000
_cell.angle_alpha   90.00
_cell.angle_beta   90.00
_cell.angle_gamma   90.00
#
_symmetry.space_group_name_H-M   'P 1'
#
loop_
_entity.id
_entity.type
_entity.pdbx_description
1 polymer ?
#
loop_
_entity_poly.entity_id
_entity_poly.type
_entity_poly.pdbx_seq_one_letter_code
_entity_poly.pdbx_strand_id
1 'polypeptide(L)'
;MYCVRNVTSDLYWVGANDHRLALFENCFPISRGVSYNAYCLLDEKTVLFDTVDWSACRQLLENLNHVLNGRELDYLLINHLEPDHAACIEEILLRHPKVKVISNEKAFMLMRQFGFHVDDHECIEVKEGDTFSFGRHTVTFVGAPMVHWPEAMVTFDLTDGVLFSADAFGTFGALDGKLFADEVDFERDWLDDARRHLTNIVGKYGPHIQLLLKKAGGILDQIKYICPLHGPVWREKLGWFIGKYDTWSRYAPEEKGVLIVYASMYGNTENAAQALAARLCDKGMSRVALYDVSSTHVSQLISEAFKYSHIVLASVTYNLGIYPAMHDFLMDMKALNLQNRTFALIENGSWAVKSGDLMQKFVNDELKNMTVLNERLSLASSLGEDKAVELETLADAILESVQ
;
A
#
# COMPACT_ATOMS: atom_id res chain seq x y z
N MET A 1 -28.21 6.41 -11.52
CA MET A 1 -28.58 6.64 -10.10
C MET A 1 -27.31 6.86 -9.32
N TYR A 2 -27.29 7.85 -8.44
CA TYR A 2 -26.11 8.28 -7.71
C TYR A 2 -25.86 7.49 -6.41
N CYS A 3 -24.58 7.48 -5.99
CA CYS A 3 -24.09 6.89 -4.73
C CYS A 3 -23.13 7.91 -4.08
N VAL A 4 -23.66 8.93 -3.44
CA VAL A 4 -22.88 10.07 -2.91
C VAL A 4 -22.91 10.05 -1.39
N ARG A 5 -21.80 10.41 -0.75
CA ARG A 5 -21.70 10.62 0.70
C ARG A 5 -21.06 11.99 0.98
N ASN A 6 -21.55 12.66 2.01
CA ASN A 6 -20.93 13.90 2.48
C ASN A 6 -19.67 13.59 3.31
N VAL A 7 -18.59 14.32 3.02
CA VAL A 7 -17.38 14.37 3.87
C VAL A 7 -17.53 15.49 4.88
N THR A 8 -17.87 16.70 4.40
CA THR A 8 -18.26 17.86 5.21
C THR A 8 -19.64 18.36 4.79
N SER A 9 -20.04 19.56 5.17
CA SER A 9 -21.32 20.17 4.75
C SER A 9 -21.39 20.44 3.24
N ASP A 10 -20.25 20.67 2.60
CA ASP A 10 -20.09 21.13 1.22
C ASP A 10 -19.05 20.35 0.40
N LEU A 11 -18.35 19.39 1.02
CA LEU A 11 -17.48 18.44 0.35
C LEU A 11 -18.16 17.07 0.26
N TYR A 12 -18.25 16.53 -0.95
CA TYR A 12 -18.92 15.27 -1.25
C TYR A 12 -17.94 14.25 -1.83
N TRP A 13 -17.98 13.02 -1.34
CA TRP A 13 -17.41 11.89 -2.04
C TRP A 13 -18.30 11.54 -3.23
N VAL A 14 -17.71 11.55 -4.43
CA VAL A 14 -18.39 11.29 -5.70
C VAL A 14 -17.78 10.13 -6.48
N GLY A 15 -16.86 9.41 -5.86
CA GLY A 15 -16.15 8.28 -6.44
C GLY A 15 -17.03 7.08 -6.75
N ALA A 16 -16.42 5.93 -6.94
CA ALA A 16 -17.09 4.67 -7.23
C ALA A 16 -16.44 3.48 -6.54
N ASN A 17 -17.18 2.39 -6.42
CA ASN A 17 -16.72 1.12 -5.90
C ASN A 17 -16.74 0.06 -7.00
N ASP A 18 -15.63 -0.62 -7.24
CA ASP A 18 -15.58 -1.79 -8.09
C ASP A 18 -15.43 -3.07 -7.25
N HIS A 19 -16.56 -3.74 -7.00
CA HIS A 19 -16.60 -5.02 -6.30
C HIS A 19 -16.24 -6.23 -7.17
N ARG A 20 -15.99 -6.02 -8.47
CA ARG A 20 -15.74 -7.08 -9.45
C ARG A 20 -14.28 -7.20 -9.84
N LEU A 21 -13.49 -6.15 -9.56
CA LEU A 21 -12.07 -6.15 -9.89
C LEU A 21 -11.36 -7.24 -9.09
N ALA A 22 -10.81 -8.23 -9.79
CA ALA A 22 -10.09 -9.35 -9.19
C ALA A 22 -8.58 -9.08 -9.07
N LEU A 23 -8.03 -8.26 -9.97
CA LEU A 23 -6.62 -7.90 -10.02
C LEU A 23 -6.46 -6.38 -10.10
N PHE A 24 -5.93 -5.76 -9.06
CA PHE A 24 -5.54 -4.35 -9.08
C PHE A 24 -4.23 -4.20 -9.88
N GLU A 25 -4.10 -3.16 -10.70
CA GLU A 25 -2.99 -2.96 -11.64
C GLU A 25 -2.67 -4.19 -12.51
N ASN A 26 -3.68 -5.06 -12.72
CA ASN A 26 -3.50 -6.36 -13.39
C ASN A 26 -2.39 -7.25 -12.78
N CYS A 27 -2.02 -7.00 -11.53
CA CYS A 27 -0.91 -7.64 -10.82
C CYS A 27 -1.32 -8.16 -9.44
N PHE A 28 -2.07 -7.39 -8.66
CA PHE A 28 -2.35 -7.70 -7.25
C PHE A 28 -3.75 -8.30 -7.07
N PRO A 29 -3.89 -9.59 -6.72
CA PRO A 29 -5.20 -10.17 -6.42
C PRO A 29 -5.85 -9.46 -5.24
N ILE A 30 -7.08 -8.98 -5.43
CA ILE A 30 -7.88 -8.33 -4.40
C ILE A 30 -9.22 -9.05 -4.26
N SER A 31 -9.55 -9.51 -3.07
CA SER A 31 -10.78 -10.28 -2.82
C SER A 31 -12.01 -9.42 -2.54
N ARG A 32 -11.80 -8.15 -2.16
CA ARG A 32 -12.87 -7.21 -1.78
C ARG A 32 -13.05 -6.06 -2.76
N GLY A 33 -12.50 -6.18 -3.99
CA GLY A 33 -12.51 -5.10 -4.96
C GLY A 33 -11.69 -3.88 -4.51
N VAL A 34 -12.05 -2.70 -5.03
CA VAL A 34 -11.38 -1.43 -4.74
C VAL A 34 -12.37 -0.27 -4.80
N SER A 35 -12.15 0.78 -4.03
CA SER A 35 -12.79 2.08 -4.23
C SER A 35 -11.88 3.00 -5.02
N TYR A 36 -12.44 3.73 -5.98
CA TYR A 36 -11.82 4.86 -6.65
C TYR A 36 -12.47 6.12 -6.11
N ASN A 37 -11.73 6.87 -5.31
CA ASN A 37 -12.28 8.04 -4.64
C ASN A 37 -12.04 9.31 -5.45
N ALA A 38 -13.07 10.09 -5.60
CA ALA A 38 -13.03 11.44 -6.12
C ALA A 38 -13.94 12.32 -5.27
N TYR A 39 -13.66 13.61 -5.19
CA TYR A 39 -14.37 14.49 -4.27
C TYR A 39 -14.85 15.75 -4.99
N CYS A 40 -16.06 16.20 -4.69
CA CYS A 40 -16.62 17.42 -5.25
C CYS A 40 -16.91 18.44 -4.14
N LEU A 41 -16.28 19.60 -4.23
CA LEU A 41 -16.51 20.75 -3.35
C LEU A 41 -17.52 21.68 -3.99
N LEU A 42 -18.56 22.05 -3.23
CA LEU A 42 -19.54 23.06 -3.58
C LEU A 42 -19.33 24.34 -2.77
N ASP A 43 -18.47 25.20 -3.26
CA ASP A 43 -18.26 26.55 -2.70
C ASP A 43 -18.83 27.63 -3.64
N GLU A 44 -18.35 28.87 -3.60
CA GLU A 44 -18.64 29.88 -4.63
C GLU A 44 -18.27 29.34 -6.00
N LYS A 45 -17.14 28.65 -6.08
CA LYS A 45 -16.68 27.85 -7.20
C LYS A 45 -16.82 26.36 -6.89
N THR A 46 -17.13 25.59 -7.92
CA THR A 46 -17.24 24.14 -7.82
C THR A 46 -15.94 23.49 -8.27
N VAL A 47 -15.49 22.49 -7.51
CA VAL A 47 -14.20 21.83 -7.76
C VAL A 47 -14.39 20.31 -7.71
N LEU A 48 -13.91 19.62 -8.73
CA LEU A 48 -13.71 18.16 -8.68
C LEU A 48 -12.24 17.89 -8.38
N PHE A 49 -11.97 17.11 -7.33
CA PHE A 49 -10.64 16.60 -6.96
C PHE A 49 -10.49 15.18 -7.47
N ASP A 50 -9.55 14.99 -8.41
CA ASP A 50 -9.24 13.76 -9.10
C ASP A 50 -10.45 13.13 -9.83
N THR A 51 -10.21 12.02 -10.53
CA THR A 51 -11.26 11.26 -11.20
C THR A 51 -11.18 9.79 -10.77
N VAL A 52 -11.60 8.84 -11.62
CA VAL A 52 -11.65 7.42 -11.32
C VAL A 52 -11.18 6.61 -12.54
N ASP A 53 -11.00 5.30 -12.35
CA ASP A 53 -10.77 4.34 -13.43
C ASP A 53 -11.88 4.41 -14.48
N TRP A 54 -11.53 4.08 -15.71
CA TRP A 54 -12.47 4.09 -16.84
C TRP A 54 -13.70 3.20 -16.59
N SER A 55 -13.54 2.06 -15.93
CA SER A 55 -14.66 1.16 -15.61
C SER A 55 -15.69 1.80 -14.67
N ALA A 56 -15.26 2.77 -13.88
CA ALA A 56 -16.06 3.50 -12.88
C ALA A 56 -16.56 4.87 -13.39
N CYS A 57 -16.14 5.31 -14.56
CA CYS A 57 -16.39 6.65 -15.10
C CYS A 57 -17.88 7.02 -15.12
N ARG A 58 -18.74 6.10 -15.55
CA ARG A 58 -20.18 6.33 -15.58
C ARG A 58 -20.73 6.69 -14.19
N GLN A 59 -20.27 6.00 -13.15
CA GLN A 59 -20.75 6.26 -11.78
C GLN A 59 -20.27 7.63 -11.29
N LEU A 60 -19.01 7.99 -11.54
CA LEU A 60 -18.49 9.33 -11.27
C LEU A 60 -19.37 10.40 -11.91
N LEU A 61 -19.69 10.27 -13.21
CA LEU A 61 -20.48 11.26 -13.93
C LEU A 61 -21.92 11.38 -13.38
N GLU A 62 -22.56 10.26 -13.02
CA GLU A 62 -23.88 10.27 -12.38
C GLU A 62 -23.84 10.94 -10.99
N ASN A 63 -22.79 10.66 -10.20
CA ASN A 63 -22.59 11.25 -8.87
C ASN A 63 -22.31 12.76 -8.97
N LEU A 64 -21.38 13.15 -9.84
CA LEU A 64 -21.00 14.54 -10.05
C LEU A 64 -22.21 15.38 -10.54
N ASN A 65 -22.95 14.88 -11.52
CA ASN A 65 -24.14 15.56 -12.02
C ASN A 65 -25.21 15.77 -10.92
N HIS A 66 -25.36 14.77 -10.03
CA HIS A 66 -26.28 14.89 -8.88
C HIS A 66 -25.83 15.98 -7.91
N VAL A 67 -24.54 16.00 -7.55
CA VAL A 67 -23.97 16.98 -6.61
C VAL A 67 -24.01 18.39 -7.20
N LEU A 68 -23.60 18.56 -8.45
CA LEU A 68 -23.63 19.86 -9.13
C LEU A 68 -25.05 20.43 -9.25
N ASN A 69 -26.06 19.57 -9.40
CA ASN A 69 -27.48 19.95 -9.47
C ASN A 69 -27.75 21.17 -10.38
N GLY A 70 -27.14 21.14 -11.57
CA GLY A 70 -27.27 22.21 -12.57
C GLY A 70 -26.24 23.36 -12.45
N ARG A 71 -25.37 23.35 -11.47
CA ARG A 71 -24.20 24.23 -11.42
C ARG A 71 -23.15 23.79 -12.46
N GLU A 72 -22.42 24.74 -13.02
CA GLU A 72 -21.24 24.46 -13.84
C GLU A 72 -20.12 23.86 -12.95
N LEU A 73 -19.26 23.03 -13.52
CA LEU A 73 -17.99 22.66 -12.88
C LEU A 73 -16.94 23.72 -13.25
N ASP A 74 -16.45 24.46 -12.25
CA ASP A 74 -15.47 25.53 -12.49
C ASP A 74 -14.04 24.99 -12.61
N TYR A 75 -13.67 24.01 -11.77
CA TYR A 75 -12.31 23.48 -11.69
C TYR A 75 -12.26 21.96 -11.62
N LEU A 76 -11.28 21.39 -12.31
CA LEU A 76 -10.79 20.03 -12.16
C LEU A 76 -9.38 20.11 -11.56
N LEU A 77 -9.21 19.68 -10.31
CA LEU A 77 -7.93 19.67 -9.63
C LEU A 77 -7.41 18.22 -9.59
N ILE A 78 -6.22 17.99 -10.14
CA ILE A 78 -5.63 16.66 -10.25
C ILE A 78 -4.38 16.57 -9.37
N ASN A 79 -4.41 15.65 -8.40
CA ASN A 79 -3.31 15.35 -7.51
C ASN A 79 -2.41 14.24 -8.05
N HIS A 80 -2.97 13.28 -8.82
CA HIS A 80 -2.29 12.08 -9.29
C HIS A 80 -2.78 11.63 -10.67
N LEU A 81 -1.87 11.13 -11.50
CA LEU A 81 -2.13 10.82 -12.92
C LEU A 81 -2.13 9.33 -13.26
N GLU A 82 -2.06 8.44 -12.28
CA GLU A 82 -2.26 7.03 -12.56
C GLU A 82 -3.63 6.80 -13.19
N PRO A 83 -3.75 5.95 -14.23
CA PRO A 83 -5.01 5.81 -14.99
C PRO A 83 -6.24 5.47 -14.16
N ASP A 84 -6.10 4.81 -13.03
CA ASP A 84 -7.23 4.52 -12.14
C ASP A 84 -7.79 5.75 -11.39
N HIS A 85 -7.09 6.89 -11.49
CA HIS A 85 -7.54 8.21 -11.02
C HIS A 85 -7.63 9.25 -12.14
N ALA A 86 -7.11 8.93 -13.33
CA ALA A 86 -6.98 9.89 -14.42
C ALA A 86 -7.79 9.52 -15.68
N ALA A 87 -8.23 8.27 -15.82
CA ALA A 87 -8.85 7.81 -17.05
C ALA A 87 -10.12 8.57 -17.45
N CYS A 88 -10.83 9.18 -16.48
CA CYS A 88 -12.04 9.95 -16.76
C CYS A 88 -11.79 11.45 -17.01
N ILE A 89 -10.55 11.93 -17.00
CA ILE A 89 -10.22 13.34 -17.24
C ILE A 89 -10.83 13.81 -18.56
N GLU A 90 -10.61 13.06 -19.64
CA GLU A 90 -11.12 13.43 -20.98
C GLU A 90 -12.64 13.58 -21.00
N GLU A 91 -13.39 12.69 -20.36
CA GLU A 91 -14.84 12.77 -20.26
C GLU A 91 -15.32 14.00 -19.47
N ILE A 92 -14.58 14.42 -18.45
CA ILE A 92 -14.87 15.63 -17.69
C ILE A 92 -14.61 16.86 -18.57
N LEU A 93 -13.49 16.91 -19.28
CA LEU A 93 -13.16 18.01 -20.19
C LEU A 93 -14.22 18.17 -21.28
N LEU A 94 -14.63 17.09 -21.93
CA LEU A 94 -15.65 17.10 -22.99
C LEU A 94 -17.02 17.56 -22.48
N ARG A 95 -17.42 17.18 -21.26
CA ARG A 95 -18.74 17.54 -20.69
C ARG A 95 -18.78 18.93 -20.07
N HIS A 96 -17.65 19.43 -19.65
CA HIS A 96 -17.50 20.73 -19.00
C HIS A 96 -16.50 21.61 -19.77
N PRO A 97 -16.86 22.10 -20.97
CA PRO A 97 -15.92 22.78 -21.89
C PRO A 97 -15.34 24.11 -21.35
N LYS A 98 -15.85 24.59 -20.22
CA LYS A 98 -15.35 25.81 -19.56
C LYS A 98 -14.52 25.46 -18.30
N VAL A 99 -14.39 24.18 -17.94
CA VAL A 99 -13.64 23.76 -16.75
C VAL A 99 -12.17 24.16 -16.88
N LYS A 100 -11.61 24.69 -15.81
CA LYS A 100 -10.18 24.99 -15.72
C LYS A 100 -9.48 23.85 -15.00
N VAL A 101 -8.30 23.47 -15.47
CA VAL A 101 -7.54 22.35 -14.88
C VAL A 101 -6.44 22.92 -14.00
N ILE A 102 -6.39 22.44 -12.75
CA ILE A 102 -5.35 22.82 -11.77
C ILE A 102 -4.47 21.60 -11.52
N SER A 103 -3.18 21.72 -11.77
CA SER A 103 -2.19 20.70 -11.40
C SER A 103 -0.77 21.27 -11.50
N ASN A 104 0.25 20.44 -11.29
CA ASN A 104 1.65 20.85 -11.47
C ASN A 104 2.15 20.59 -12.90
N GLU A 105 3.32 21.15 -13.23
CA GLU A 105 3.95 21.06 -14.55
C GLU A 105 4.10 19.60 -15.04
N LYS A 106 4.55 18.68 -14.17
CA LYS A 106 4.76 17.27 -14.53
C LYS A 106 3.44 16.57 -14.83
N ALA A 107 2.40 16.88 -14.07
CA ALA A 107 1.07 16.34 -14.31
C ALA A 107 0.53 16.78 -15.67
N PHE A 108 0.66 18.06 -16.04
CA PHE A 108 0.29 18.54 -17.37
C PHE A 108 1.09 17.87 -18.49
N MET A 109 2.37 17.61 -18.27
CA MET A 109 3.18 16.83 -19.21
C MET A 109 2.62 15.42 -19.40
N LEU A 110 2.28 14.72 -18.32
CA LEU A 110 1.71 13.37 -18.37
C LEU A 110 0.31 13.35 -18.98
N MET A 111 -0.55 14.34 -18.69
CA MET A 111 -1.86 14.47 -19.33
C MET A 111 -1.73 14.51 -20.85
N ARG A 112 -0.77 15.28 -21.38
CA ARG A 112 -0.47 15.31 -22.83
C ARG A 112 0.06 13.98 -23.35
N GLN A 113 0.88 13.27 -22.57
CA GLN A 113 1.38 11.93 -22.94
C GLN A 113 0.26 10.89 -23.00
N PHE A 114 -0.75 11.00 -22.14
CA PHE A 114 -1.97 10.18 -22.19
C PHE A 114 -2.92 10.59 -23.32
N GLY A 115 -2.65 11.70 -24.00
CA GLY A 115 -3.48 12.20 -25.11
C GLY A 115 -4.73 12.94 -24.67
N PHE A 116 -4.80 13.42 -23.43
CA PHE A 116 -5.91 14.25 -22.98
C PHE A 116 -5.83 15.65 -23.62
N HIS A 117 -6.98 16.18 -24.05
CA HIS A 117 -7.09 17.48 -24.70
C HIS A 117 -7.06 18.65 -23.70
N VAL A 118 -6.14 18.56 -22.73
CA VAL A 118 -6.04 19.54 -21.65
C VAL A 118 -5.69 20.95 -22.14
N ASP A 119 -4.98 21.06 -23.27
CA ASP A 119 -4.59 22.36 -23.85
C ASP A 119 -5.74 23.13 -24.49
N ASP A 120 -6.91 22.51 -24.67
CA ASP A 120 -8.14 23.19 -25.07
C ASP A 120 -8.81 23.90 -23.89
N HIS A 121 -8.28 23.77 -22.69
CA HIS A 121 -8.78 24.35 -21.45
C HIS A 121 -7.75 25.30 -20.82
N GLU A 122 -8.20 26.17 -19.91
CA GLU A 122 -7.30 26.99 -19.10
C GLU A 122 -6.57 26.07 -18.10
N CYS A 123 -5.24 25.91 -18.28
CA CYS A 123 -4.36 25.19 -17.38
C CYS A 123 -3.78 26.14 -16.33
N ILE A 124 -4.01 25.84 -15.06
CA ILE A 124 -3.47 26.59 -13.92
C ILE A 124 -2.38 25.76 -13.29
N GLU A 125 -1.12 26.11 -13.56
CA GLU A 125 0.04 25.46 -12.97
C GLU A 125 0.26 25.96 -11.54
N VAL A 126 0.38 25.01 -10.61
CA VAL A 126 0.66 25.27 -9.19
C VAL A 126 1.96 24.60 -8.75
N LYS A 127 2.57 25.18 -7.70
CA LYS A 127 3.82 24.73 -7.10
C LYS A 127 3.64 24.53 -5.60
N GLU A 128 4.60 23.84 -4.99
CA GLU A 128 4.63 23.67 -3.53
C GLU A 128 4.55 25.01 -2.81
N GLY A 129 3.60 25.15 -1.90
CA GLY A 129 3.36 26.35 -1.10
C GLY A 129 2.46 27.38 -1.74
N ASP A 130 2.08 27.22 -3.02
CA ASP A 130 1.05 28.08 -3.63
C ASP A 130 -0.28 27.89 -2.90
N THR A 131 -1.13 28.92 -2.98
CA THR A 131 -2.49 28.87 -2.46
C THR A 131 -3.50 29.23 -3.55
N PHE A 132 -4.67 28.60 -3.48
CA PHE A 132 -5.76 28.89 -4.42
C PHE A 132 -7.10 28.95 -3.68
N SER A 133 -7.92 29.96 -3.98
CA SER A 133 -9.22 30.17 -3.34
C SER A 133 -10.38 29.81 -4.26
N PHE A 134 -11.36 29.09 -3.72
CA PHE A 134 -12.62 28.75 -4.41
C PHE A 134 -13.81 29.56 -3.91
N GLY A 135 -13.58 30.49 -3.00
CA GLY A 135 -14.56 31.30 -2.27
C GLY A 135 -14.26 31.27 -0.78
N ARG A 136 -15.05 30.54 0.00
CA ARG A 136 -14.78 30.28 1.41
C ARG A 136 -13.53 29.42 1.61
N HIS A 137 -13.35 28.39 0.78
CA HIS A 137 -12.25 27.46 0.87
C HIS A 137 -10.99 27.99 0.19
N THR A 138 -9.88 27.85 0.88
CA THR A 138 -8.55 28.12 0.36
C THR A 138 -7.68 26.89 0.55
N VAL A 139 -7.10 26.42 -0.54
CA VAL A 139 -6.21 25.26 -0.54
C VAL A 139 -4.76 25.65 -0.70
N THR A 140 -3.86 24.81 -0.24
CA THR A 140 -2.41 24.89 -0.52
C THR A 140 -1.92 23.54 -1.05
N PHE A 141 -0.82 23.57 -1.79
CA PHE A 141 -0.28 22.41 -2.50
C PHE A 141 1.06 22.00 -1.89
N VAL A 142 1.26 20.68 -1.72
CA VAL A 142 2.51 20.11 -1.24
C VAL A 142 2.96 19.03 -2.22
N GLY A 143 4.16 19.19 -2.78
CA GLY A 143 4.74 18.17 -3.65
C GLY A 143 5.02 16.88 -2.88
N ALA A 144 4.56 15.76 -3.42
CA ALA A 144 4.77 14.41 -2.91
C ALA A 144 5.44 13.50 -3.97
N PRO A 145 6.53 13.96 -4.63
CA PRO A 145 7.14 13.22 -5.74
C PRO A 145 7.55 11.82 -5.29
N MET A 146 7.25 10.82 -6.12
CA MET A 146 7.46 9.39 -5.86
C MET A 146 6.63 8.81 -4.70
N VAL A 147 5.52 9.46 -4.36
CA VAL A 147 4.48 8.88 -3.50
C VAL A 147 3.18 8.74 -4.31
N HIS A 148 3.08 7.79 -5.33
CA HIS A 148 4.26 6.96 -5.73
C HIS A 148 4.79 7.33 -7.14
N TRP A 149 4.19 8.27 -7.85
CA TRP A 149 4.63 8.79 -9.16
C TRP A 149 5.35 10.14 -9.03
N PRO A 150 6.13 10.56 -10.06
CA PRO A 150 6.98 11.76 -9.96
C PRO A 150 6.21 13.08 -9.90
N GLU A 151 4.96 13.11 -10.37
CA GLU A 151 4.09 14.30 -10.38
C GLU A 151 3.19 14.36 -9.15
N ALA A 152 3.10 13.30 -8.35
CA ALA A 152 2.18 13.24 -7.23
C ALA A 152 2.30 14.48 -6.32
N MET A 153 1.17 15.04 -5.97
CA MET A 153 1.04 16.11 -4.98
C MET A 153 -0.13 15.83 -4.05
N VAL A 154 -0.13 16.47 -2.92
CA VAL A 154 -1.27 16.48 -1.99
C VAL A 154 -1.81 17.91 -1.89
N THR A 155 -3.12 18.03 -1.76
CA THR A 155 -3.79 19.31 -1.61
C THR A 155 -4.36 19.40 -0.19
N PHE A 156 -4.08 20.49 0.52
CA PHE A 156 -4.59 20.73 1.86
C PHE A 156 -5.52 21.93 1.88
N ASP A 157 -6.78 21.70 2.26
CA ASP A 157 -7.75 22.75 2.52
C ASP A 157 -7.50 23.37 3.91
N LEU A 158 -7.04 24.60 3.89
CA LEU A 158 -6.73 25.39 5.09
C LEU A 158 -7.99 25.78 5.88
N THR A 159 -9.17 25.74 5.25
CA THR A 159 -10.41 26.20 5.84
C THR A 159 -11.03 25.16 6.77
N ASP A 160 -11.20 23.95 6.28
CA ASP A 160 -11.87 22.88 7.02
C ASP A 160 -10.90 21.77 7.47
N GLY A 161 -9.60 21.90 7.13
CA GLY A 161 -8.56 20.95 7.54
C GLY A 161 -8.65 19.61 6.81
N VAL A 162 -8.98 19.64 5.50
CA VAL A 162 -9.10 18.43 4.68
C VAL A 162 -7.82 18.23 3.87
N LEU A 163 -7.20 17.06 4.03
CA LEU A 163 -6.05 16.63 3.24
C LEU A 163 -6.50 15.67 2.14
N PHE A 164 -6.41 16.09 0.88
CA PHE A 164 -6.51 15.21 -0.28
C PHE A 164 -5.14 14.61 -0.53
N SER A 165 -4.98 13.35 -0.18
CA SER A 165 -3.67 12.73 0.03
C SER A 165 -3.15 11.92 -1.15
N ALA A 166 -3.79 11.98 -2.30
CA ALA A 166 -3.52 11.08 -3.43
C ALA A 166 -3.57 9.61 -2.93
N ASP A 167 -2.67 8.75 -3.37
CA ASP A 167 -2.61 7.35 -2.92
C ASP A 167 -2.08 7.17 -1.50
N ALA A 168 -1.46 8.19 -0.93
CA ALA A 168 -1.05 8.10 0.45
C ALA A 168 -2.29 7.89 1.36
N PHE A 169 -2.14 7.00 2.33
CA PHE A 169 -3.20 6.57 3.25
C PHE A 169 -4.31 5.74 2.59
N GLY A 170 -4.11 5.28 1.35
CA GLY A 170 -5.02 4.40 0.63
C GLY A 170 -4.99 2.95 1.15
N THR A 171 -5.99 2.18 0.75
CA THR A 171 -6.11 0.74 1.04
C THR A 171 -6.88 0.02 -0.06
N PHE A 172 -6.55 -1.23 -0.30
CA PHE A 172 -7.41 -2.11 -1.09
C PHE A 172 -8.76 -2.32 -0.40
N GLY A 173 -9.79 -2.60 -1.18
CA GLY A 173 -11.13 -2.86 -0.71
C GLY A 173 -12.16 -1.82 -1.20
N ALA A 174 -13.31 -2.30 -1.65
CA ALA A 174 -14.46 -1.48 -1.99
C ALA A 174 -15.22 -1.07 -0.72
N LEU A 175 -15.82 0.11 -0.74
CA LEU A 175 -16.62 0.64 0.39
C LEU A 175 -18.04 0.08 0.32
N ASP A 176 -18.51 -0.52 1.40
CA ASP A 176 -19.86 -1.09 1.52
C ASP A 176 -20.89 -0.03 1.96
N GLY A 177 -20.85 1.16 1.35
CA GLY A 177 -21.68 2.31 1.73
C GLY A 177 -21.19 3.05 2.98
N LYS A 178 -20.21 2.53 3.71
CA LYS A 178 -19.53 3.18 4.83
C LYS A 178 -18.34 3.95 4.27
N LEU A 179 -18.35 5.27 4.43
CA LEU A 179 -17.30 6.12 3.87
C LEU A 179 -16.12 6.30 4.84
N PHE A 180 -16.38 6.35 6.14
CA PHE A 180 -15.38 6.73 7.11
C PHE A 180 -14.75 5.53 7.81
N ALA A 181 -13.46 5.65 8.15
CA ALA A 181 -12.73 4.60 8.85
C ALA A 181 -13.29 4.28 10.25
N ASP A 182 -13.94 5.25 10.89
CA ASP A 182 -14.63 5.07 12.18
C ASP A 182 -16.00 4.39 12.06
N GLU A 183 -16.54 4.21 10.86
CA GLU A 183 -17.77 3.44 10.60
C GLU A 183 -17.50 1.92 10.49
N VAL A 184 -16.23 1.49 10.55
CA VAL A 184 -15.81 0.08 10.43
C VAL A 184 -14.83 -0.29 11.55
N ASP A 185 -14.60 -1.59 11.78
CA ASP A 185 -13.47 -2.06 12.56
C ASP A 185 -12.24 -2.11 11.66
N PHE A 186 -11.58 -0.94 11.51
CA PHE A 186 -10.50 -0.80 10.56
C PHE A 186 -9.30 -1.70 10.90
N GLU A 187 -8.98 -1.86 12.17
CA GLU A 187 -7.85 -2.68 12.61
C GLU A 187 -8.05 -4.17 12.25
N ARG A 188 -9.25 -4.68 12.42
CA ARG A 188 -9.57 -6.08 12.08
C ARG A 188 -9.77 -6.30 10.58
N ASP A 189 -10.48 -5.39 9.89
CA ASP A 189 -11.03 -5.67 8.56
C ASP A 189 -10.25 -5.00 7.42
N TRP A 190 -9.43 -3.98 7.71
CA TRP A 190 -8.80 -3.14 6.69
C TRP A 190 -7.28 -2.94 6.84
N LEU A 191 -6.74 -3.10 8.06
CA LEU A 191 -5.33 -2.77 8.32
C LEU A 191 -4.36 -3.61 7.48
N ASP A 192 -4.65 -4.90 7.31
CA ASP A 192 -3.79 -5.79 6.49
C ASP A 192 -3.83 -5.40 5.01
N ASP A 193 -5.00 -4.99 4.48
CA ASP A 193 -5.13 -4.48 3.11
C ASP A 193 -4.47 -3.09 2.96
N ALA A 194 -4.52 -2.24 3.97
CA ALA A 194 -3.83 -0.95 3.97
C ALA A 194 -2.30 -1.12 3.98
N ARG A 195 -1.78 -2.02 4.81
CA ARG A 195 -0.36 -2.38 4.79
C ARG A 195 0.04 -2.96 3.45
N ARG A 196 -0.78 -3.88 2.91
CA ARG A 196 -0.54 -4.51 1.62
C ARG A 196 -0.54 -3.50 0.47
N HIS A 197 -1.45 -2.52 0.49
CA HIS A 197 -1.47 -1.41 -0.46
C HIS A 197 -0.16 -0.61 -0.37
N LEU A 198 0.17 -0.06 0.81
CA LEU A 198 1.39 0.72 0.98
C LEU A 198 2.63 -0.07 0.55
N THR A 199 2.80 -1.31 1.04
CA THR A 199 4.05 -2.05 0.85
C THR A 199 4.31 -2.43 -0.59
N ASN A 200 3.26 -2.69 -1.38
CA ASN A 200 3.40 -3.09 -2.79
C ASN A 200 3.39 -1.90 -3.75
N ILE A 201 2.59 -0.87 -3.48
CA ILE A 201 2.44 0.29 -4.37
C ILE A 201 3.51 1.36 -4.06
N VAL A 202 3.69 1.70 -2.81
CA VAL A 202 4.55 2.82 -2.38
C VAL A 202 5.83 2.35 -1.66
N GLY A 203 5.92 1.09 -1.26
CA GLY A 203 6.92 0.57 -0.32
C GLY A 203 8.37 0.84 -0.70
N LYS A 204 8.72 0.76 -1.98
CA LYS A 204 10.05 1.14 -2.50
C LYS A 204 10.46 2.56 -2.10
N TYR A 205 9.49 3.46 -1.98
CA TYR A 205 9.68 4.90 -1.83
C TYR A 205 9.51 5.38 -0.38
N GLY A 206 9.75 4.52 0.60
CA GLY A 206 9.70 4.87 2.03
C GLY A 206 10.37 6.21 2.39
N PRO A 207 11.60 6.52 1.91
CA PRO A 207 12.22 7.82 2.16
C PRO A 207 11.43 9.03 1.65
N HIS A 208 10.67 8.88 0.57
CA HIS A 208 9.82 9.95 0.03
C HIS A 208 8.58 10.16 0.88
N ILE A 209 7.98 9.05 1.41
CA ILE A 209 6.91 9.14 2.40
C ILE A 209 7.41 9.85 3.66
N GLN A 210 8.61 9.51 4.15
CA GLN A 210 9.21 10.18 5.31
C GLN A 210 9.40 11.69 5.08
N LEU A 211 9.76 12.07 3.86
CA LEU A 211 9.87 13.48 3.48
C LEU A 211 8.50 14.18 3.48
N LEU A 212 7.47 13.51 2.95
CA LEU A 212 6.09 14.02 2.97
C LEU A 212 5.57 14.17 4.41
N LEU A 213 5.76 13.16 5.27
CA LEU A 213 5.38 13.22 6.68
C LEU A 213 6.11 14.35 7.43
N LYS A 214 7.38 14.58 7.12
CA LYS A 214 8.15 15.69 7.69
C LYS A 214 7.59 17.05 7.26
N LYS A 215 7.23 17.22 5.98
CA LYS A 215 6.59 18.45 5.48
C LYS A 215 5.23 18.67 6.17
N ALA A 216 4.44 17.61 6.32
CA ALA A 216 3.15 17.65 7.00
C ALA A 216 3.28 17.94 8.51
N GLY A 217 4.44 17.70 9.13
CA GLY A 217 4.64 17.85 10.56
C GLY A 217 4.26 19.22 11.13
N GLY A 218 4.35 20.28 10.30
CA GLY A 218 3.94 21.63 10.69
C GLY A 218 2.42 21.90 10.64
N ILE A 219 1.64 20.99 10.06
CA ILE A 219 0.19 21.14 9.86
C ILE A 219 -0.61 19.96 10.40
N LEU A 220 0.03 18.93 10.98
CA LEU A 220 -0.64 17.71 11.44
C LEU A 220 -1.82 18.00 12.38
N ASP A 221 -1.65 18.94 13.30
CA ASP A 221 -2.70 19.34 14.26
C ASP A 221 -3.89 20.07 13.57
N GLN A 222 -3.71 20.54 12.34
CA GLN A 222 -4.75 21.22 11.56
C GLN A 222 -5.54 20.24 10.70
N ILE A 223 -5.00 19.03 10.44
CA ILE A 223 -5.67 18.01 9.63
C ILE A 223 -6.81 17.40 10.44
N LYS A 224 -8.02 17.55 9.93
CA LYS A 224 -9.24 16.95 10.50
C LYS A 224 -9.76 15.78 9.69
N TYR A 225 -9.49 15.79 8.37
CA TYR A 225 -9.88 14.75 7.45
C TYR A 225 -8.70 14.37 6.56
N ILE A 226 -8.55 13.07 6.28
CA ILE A 226 -7.66 12.58 5.22
C ILE A 226 -8.56 11.91 4.19
N CYS A 227 -8.50 12.40 2.96
CA CYS A 227 -9.28 11.97 1.82
C CYS A 227 -8.36 11.28 0.80
N PRO A 228 -8.10 9.96 0.94
CA PRO A 228 -7.26 9.21 0.01
C PRO A 228 -8.01 8.87 -1.27
N LEU A 229 -7.27 8.47 -2.32
CA LEU A 229 -7.85 8.03 -3.58
C LEU A 229 -8.39 6.58 -3.54
N HIS A 230 -8.02 5.80 -2.51
CA HIS A 230 -8.56 4.46 -2.25
C HIS A 230 -8.94 4.27 -0.78
N GLY A 231 -9.99 3.48 -0.52
CA GLY A 231 -10.40 3.10 0.82
C GLY A 231 -11.15 4.19 1.60
N PRO A 232 -11.33 4.00 2.90
CA PRO A 232 -12.11 4.90 3.75
C PRO A 232 -11.46 6.28 3.95
N VAL A 233 -12.30 7.30 4.10
CA VAL A 233 -11.92 8.64 4.55
C VAL A 233 -11.66 8.62 6.05
N TRP A 234 -10.63 9.29 6.51
CA TRP A 234 -10.27 9.40 7.92
C TRP A 234 -10.72 10.73 8.52
N ARG A 235 -11.36 10.70 9.69
CA ARG A 235 -11.73 11.87 10.49
C ARG A 235 -11.50 11.67 11.99
N GLU A 236 -11.24 10.42 12.40
CA GLU A 236 -10.87 10.06 13.76
C GLU A 236 -9.60 9.21 13.73
N LYS A 237 -8.86 9.15 14.85
CA LYS A 237 -7.64 8.35 15.01
C LYS A 237 -6.57 8.59 13.93
N LEU A 238 -6.52 9.81 13.34
CA LEU A 238 -5.58 10.15 12.28
C LEU A 238 -4.14 9.87 12.70
N GLY A 239 -3.75 10.31 13.91
CA GLY A 239 -2.39 10.09 14.44
C GLY A 239 -2.01 8.62 14.54
N TRP A 240 -2.96 7.73 14.84
CA TRP A 240 -2.71 6.28 14.86
C TRP A 240 -2.36 5.76 13.47
N PHE A 241 -3.13 6.14 12.45
CA PHE A 241 -2.89 5.66 11.08
C PHE A 241 -1.63 6.30 10.45
N ILE A 242 -1.40 7.59 10.71
CA ILE A 242 -0.14 8.27 10.34
C ILE A 242 1.05 7.56 10.98
N GLY A 243 0.93 7.10 12.24
CA GLY A 243 1.95 6.31 12.92
C GLY A 243 2.22 4.96 12.25
N LYS A 244 1.21 4.30 11.67
CA LYS A 244 1.40 3.08 10.85
C LYS A 244 2.21 3.39 9.59
N TYR A 245 1.84 4.46 8.87
CA TYR A 245 2.57 4.92 7.69
C TYR A 245 4.03 5.28 8.01
N ASP A 246 4.28 5.96 9.14
CA ASP A 246 5.63 6.25 9.61
C ASP A 246 6.43 4.95 9.86
N THR A 247 5.83 3.98 10.54
CA THR A 247 6.47 2.69 10.82
C THR A 247 6.83 1.95 9.53
N TRP A 248 5.86 1.78 8.62
CA TRP A 248 6.07 1.03 7.38
C TRP A 248 7.08 1.71 6.45
N SER A 249 7.01 3.03 6.32
CA SER A 249 7.91 3.80 5.43
C SER A 249 9.34 3.93 5.95
N ARG A 250 9.57 3.73 7.24
CA ARG A 250 10.92 3.56 7.82
C ARG A 250 11.44 2.13 7.73
N TYR A 251 10.65 1.23 7.14
CA TYR A 251 10.95 -0.20 7.12
C TYR A 251 11.12 -0.82 8.52
N ALA A 252 10.53 -0.20 9.53
CA ALA A 252 10.50 -0.76 10.87
C ALA A 252 9.46 -1.90 10.92
N PRO A 253 9.72 -2.99 11.66
CA PRO A 253 8.71 -4.02 11.86
C PRO A 253 7.52 -3.45 12.63
N GLU A 254 6.32 -3.80 12.20
CA GLU A 254 5.10 -3.39 12.90
C GLU A 254 4.91 -4.17 14.20
N GLU A 255 5.32 -5.44 14.19
CA GLU A 255 5.17 -6.36 15.31
C GLU A 255 6.45 -7.15 15.59
N LYS A 256 6.75 -7.37 16.87
CA LYS A 256 7.71 -8.39 17.30
C LYS A 256 7.05 -9.76 17.14
N GLY A 257 7.48 -10.54 16.17
CA GLY A 257 6.91 -11.83 15.84
C GLY A 257 7.67 -12.51 14.69
N VAL A 258 7.21 -13.68 14.29
CA VAL A 258 7.90 -14.56 13.34
C VAL A 258 7.00 -14.88 12.16
N LEU A 259 7.45 -14.52 10.97
CA LEU A 259 6.91 -14.98 9.71
C LEU A 259 7.70 -16.19 9.23
N ILE A 260 7.05 -17.32 9.02
CA ILE A 260 7.66 -18.51 8.43
C ILE A 260 7.13 -18.67 7.02
N VAL A 261 8.01 -18.57 6.01
CA VAL A 261 7.68 -18.81 4.61
C VAL A 261 8.40 -20.06 4.13
N TYR A 262 7.63 -21.05 3.67
CA TYR A 262 8.22 -22.30 3.23
C TYR A 262 7.97 -22.59 1.74
N ALA A 263 8.95 -23.24 1.13
CA ALA A 263 8.90 -23.83 -0.20
C ALA A 263 9.09 -25.35 -0.07
N SER A 264 8.06 -26.12 -0.32
CA SER A 264 8.07 -27.58 -0.19
C SER A 264 7.52 -28.26 -1.43
N MET A 265 8.21 -29.30 -1.95
CA MET A 265 7.76 -30.06 -3.11
C MET A 265 6.83 -31.20 -2.72
N TYR A 266 7.17 -31.93 -1.66
CA TYR A 266 6.50 -33.18 -1.24
C TYR A 266 6.20 -33.20 0.27
N GLY A 267 6.13 -32.02 0.94
CA GLY A 267 5.72 -31.89 2.33
C GLY A 267 6.85 -31.97 3.39
N ASN A 268 8.07 -32.37 3.05
CA ASN A 268 9.12 -32.55 4.06
C ASN A 268 9.62 -31.20 4.62
N THR A 269 9.84 -30.19 3.78
CA THR A 269 10.23 -28.85 4.23
C THR A 269 9.07 -28.15 4.94
N GLU A 270 7.84 -28.35 4.47
CA GLU A 270 6.62 -27.91 5.15
C GLU A 270 6.52 -28.49 6.56
N ASN A 271 6.73 -29.82 6.73
CA ASN A 271 6.72 -30.47 8.03
C ASN A 271 7.73 -29.82 9.00
N ALA A 272 8.94 -29.52 8.52
CA ALA A 272 9.96 -28.87 9.35
C ALA A 272 9.53 -27.42 9.74
N ALA A 273 8.92 -26.68 8.81
CA ALA A 273 8.40 -25.33 9.08
C ALA A 273 7.25 -25.37 10.11
N GLN A 274 6.34 -26.33 9.99
CA GLN A 274 5.27 -26.55 10.96
C GLN A 274 5.80 -26.98 12.33
N ALA A 275 6.80 -27.86 12.36
CA ALA A 275 7.45 -28.28 13.61
C ALA A 275 8.11 -27.07 14.32
N LEU A 276 8.81 -26.21 13.58
CA LEU A 276 9.38 -24.99 14.15
C LEU A 276 8.29 -24.06 14.69
N ALA A 277 7.21 -23.83 13.93
CA ALA A 277 6.09 -23.01 14.37
C ALA A 277 5.50 -23.53 15.69
N ALA A 278 5.28 -24.85 15.80
CA ALA A 278 4.79 -25.48 17.02
C ALA A 278 5.75 -25.26 18.20
N ARG A 279 7.07 -25.44 18.01
CA ARG A 279 8.07 -25.19 19.05
C ARG A 279 8.09 -23.74 19.53
N LEU A 280 8.00 -22.78 18.60
CA LEU A 280 7.92 -21.36 18.96
C LEU A 280 6.67 -21.07 19.80
N CYS A 281 5.52 -21.61 19.41
CA CYS A 281 4.27 -21.47 20.17
C CYS A 281 4.33 -22.13 21.55
N ASP A 282 4.83 -23.36 21.65
CA ASP A 282 5.02 -24.09 22.93
C ASP A 282 5.91 -23.32 23.91
N LYS A 283 6.88 -22.56 23.36
CA LYS A 283 7.78 -21.68 24.14
C LYS A 283 7.21 -20.28 24.40
N GLY A 284 5.95 -20.03 24.03
CA GLY A 284 5.21 -18.80 24.36
C GLY A 284 5.19 -17.71 23.29
N MET A 285 5.70 -17.97 22.08
CA MET A 285 5.57 -17.03 20.96
C MET A 285 4.13 -17.05 20.43
N SER A 286 3.37 -15.99 20.69
CA SER A 286 1.97 -15.88 20.25
C SER A 286 1.80 -15.34 18.82
N ARG A 287 2.84 -14.67 18.29
CA ARG A 287 2.80 -14.01 16.98
C ARG A 287 3.65 -14.77 15.97
N VAL A 288 3.09 -15.85 15.46
CA VAL A 288 3.70 -16.72 14.43
C VAL A 288 2.72 -16.79 13.26
N ALA A 289 3.21 -16.52 12.06
CA ALA A 289 2.49 -16.73 10.81
C ALA A 289 3.25 -17.72 9.93
N LEU A 290 2.54 -18.60 9.23
CA LEU A 290 3.11 -19.65 8.40
C LEU A 290 2.45 -19.63 7.02
N TYR A 291 3.26 -19.51 5.95
CA TYR A 291 2.76 -19.42 4.57
C TYR A 291 3.56 -20.32 3.63
N ASP A 292 2.83 -20.98 2.72
CA ASP A 292 3.40 -21.63 1.54
C ASP A 292 3.63 -20.58 0.43
N VAL A 293 4.90 -20.41 0.05
CA VAL A 293 5.28 -19.48 -1.02
C VAL A 293 4.70 -19.87 -2.38
N SER A 294 4.33 -21.13 -2.57
CA SER A 294 3.79 -21.64 -3.84
C SER A 294 2.30 -21.33 -4.02
N SER A 295 1.56 -21.16 -2.93
CA SER A 295 0.11 -20.96 -2.95
C SER A 295 -0.33 -19.56 -2.49
N THR A 296 0.57 -18.81 -1.86
CA THR A 296 0.29 -17.45 -1.37
C THR A 296 0.87 -16.43 -2.34
N HIS A 297 0.05 -15.48 -2.78
CA HIS A 297 0.53 -14.44 -3.67
C HIS A 297 1.63 -13.60 -3.02
N VAL A 298 2.68 -13.29 -3.78
CA VAL A 298 3.88 -12.61 -3.25
C VAL A 298 3.56 -11.28 -2.59
N SER A 299 2.57 -10.51 -3.07
CA SER A 299 2.16 -9.25 -2.46
C SER A 299 1.65 -9.39 -1.02
N GLN A 300 1.03 -10.53 -0.68
CA GLN A 300 0.64 -10.83 0.69
C GLN A 300 1.86 -11.17 1.53
N LEU A 301 2.78 -12.00 1.01
CA LEU A 301 4.03 -12.34 1.70
C LEU A 301 4.88 -11.11 1.99
N ILE A 302 4.92 -10.15 1.07
CA ILE A 302 5.60 -8.86 1.27
C ILE A 302 4.94 -8.06 2.39
N SER A 303 3.61 -7.96 2.40
CA SER A 303 2.89 -7.28 3.49
C SER A 303 3.21 -7.89 4.85
N GLU A 304 3.25 -9.22 4.94
CA GLU A 304 3.63 -9.95 6.15
C GLU A 304 5.12 -9.75 6.51
N ALA A 305 6.00 -9.68 5.51
CA ALA A 305 7.43 -9.40 5.73
C ALA A 305 7.67 -7.97 6.28
N PHE A 306 6.80 -7.00 5.93
CA PHE A 306 6.82 -5.68 6.55
C PHE A 306 6.24 -5.69 7.98
N LYS A 307 5.30 -6.59 8.26
CA LYS A 307 4.65 -6.70 9.57
C LYS A 307 5.60 -7.26 10.64
N TYR A 308 6.23 -8.41 10.38
CA TYR A 308 6.99 -9.15 11.36
C TYR A 308 8.47 -8.75 11.43
N SER A 309 9.03 -8.81 12.65
CA SER A 309 10.45 -8.52 12.89
C SER A 309 11.39 -9.65 12.45
N HIS A 310 10.91 -10.90 12.47
CA HIS A 310 11.71 -12.09 12.12
C HIS A 310 11.08 -12.84 10.96
N ILE A 311 11.93 -13.31 10.04
CA ILE A 311 11.51 -14.05 8.85
C ILE A 311 12.30 -15.35 8.80
N VAL A 312 11.59 -16.48 8.84
CA VAL A 312 12.17 -17.80 8.59
C VAL A 312 11.95 -18.16 7.12
N LEU A 313 13.04 -18.39 6.40
CA LEU A 313 13.03 -18.90 5.05
C LEU A 313 13.32 -20.39 5.07
N ALA A 314 12.30 -21.21 4.80
CA ALA A 314 12.39 -22.65 4.74
C ALA A 314 12.30 -23.12 3.28
N SER A 315 13.40 -23.58 2.67
CA SER A 315 13.37 -23.92 1.25
C SER A 315 14.05 -25.24 0.94
N VAL A 316 13.39 -26.01 0.05
CA VAL A 316 14.05 -27.14 -0.61
C VAL A 316 15.03 -26.62 -1.65
N THR A 317 16.12 -27.36 -1.87
CA THR A 317 17.04 -27.12 -2.99
C THR A 317 16.40 -27.62 -4.29
N TYR A 318 16.32 -26.76 -5.29
CA TYR A 318 15.75 -27.08 -6.60
C TYR A 318 16.79 -26.79 -7.70
N ASN A 319 17.13 -27.81 -8.50
CA ASN A 319 18.15 -27.70 -9.55
C ASN A 319 19.46 -27.08 -9.07
N LEU A 320 19.93 -27.45 -7.87
CA LEU A 320 21.08 -26.87 -7.17
C LEU A 320 20.94 -25.38 -6.82
N GLY A 321 19.74 -24.82 -6.97
CA GLY A 321 19.38 -23.41 -6.71
C GLY A 321 18.36 -23.25 -5.61
N ILE A 322 17.90 -22.02 -5.44
CA ILE A 322 16.74 -21.68 -4.61
C ILE A 322 15.48 -22.12 -5.36
N TYR A 323 14.47 -22.56 -4.65
CA TYR A 323 13.16 -22.86 -5.22
C TYR A 323 12.55 -21.61 -5.91
N PRO A 324 11.98 -21.73 -7.15
CA PRO A 324 11.61 -20.56 -7.95
C PRO A 324 10.74 -19.53 -7.22
N ALA A 325 9.63 -19.95 -6.62
CA ALA A 325 8.75 -19.01 -5.92
C ALA A 325 9.41 -18.37 -4.68
N MET A 326 10.33 -19.07 -3.99
CA MET A 326 11.14 -18.49 -2.91
C MET A 326 12.14 -17.46 -3.45
N HIS A 327 12.71 -17.71 -4.62
CA HIS A 327 13.59 -16.75 -5.29
C HIS A 327 12.80 -15.47 -5.67
N ASP A 328 11.60 -15.60 -6.22
CA ASP A 328 10.74 -14.47 -6.57
C ASP A 328 10.38 -13.64 -5.32
N PHE A 329 10.06 -14.29 -4.21
CA PHE A 329 9.81 -13.60 -2.93
C PHE A 329 11.04 -12.80 -2.45
N LEU A 330 12.24 -13.37 -2.55
CA LEU A 330 13.50 -12.67 -2.23
C LEU A 330 13.72 -11.46 -3.15
N MET A 331 13.45 -11.61 -4.44
CA MET A 331 13.58 -10.52 -5.42
C MET A 331 12.61 -9.38 -5.13
N ASP A 332 11.38 -9.67 -4.72
CA ASP A 332 10.40 -8.64 -4.36
C ASP A 332 10.77 -7.92 -3.06
N MET A 333 11.30 -8.63 -2.05
CA MET A 333 11.87 -7.97 -0.86
C MET A 333 12.95 -6.94 -1.24
N LYS A 334 13.84 -7.30 -2.20
CA LYS A 334 14.85 -6.39 -2.72
C LYS A 334 14.24 -5.22 -3.49
N ALA A 335 13.31 -5.50 -4.41
CA ALA A 335 12.67 -4.49 -5.26
C ALA A 335 11.92 -3.43 -4.44
N LEU A 336 11.27 -3.86 -3.35
CA LEU A 336 10.50 -3.01 -2.44
C LEU A 336 11.33 -2.45 -1.27
N ASN A 337 12.66 -2.70 -1.30
CA ASN A 337 13.64 -2.12 -0.36
C ASN A 337 13.38 -2.50 1.10
N LEU A 338 12.82 -3.70 1.38
CA LEU A 338 12.61 -4.20 2.74
C LEU A 338 13.93 -4.17 3.53
N GLN A 339 13.87 -3.71 4.77
CA GLN A 339 15.04 -3.54 5.64
C GLN A 339 14.72 -3.92 7.09
N ASN A 340 15.77 -3.98 7.91
CA ASN A 340 15.65 -4.10 9.37
C ASN A 340 14.92 -5.37 9.82
N ARG A 341 15.25 -6.53 9.23
CA ARG A 341 14.70 -7.84 9.62
C ARG A 341 15.78 -8.80 10.06
N THR A 342 15.42 -9.71 10.97
CA THR A 342 16.25 -10.85 11.35
C THR A 342 15.76 -12.09 10.62
N PHE A 343 16.67 -12.80 9.97
CA PHE A 343 16.39 -14.03 9.23
C PHE A 343 16.89 -15.25 9.97
N ALA A 344 16.08 -16.32 9.92
CA ALA A 344 16.48 -17.67 10.27
C ALA A 344 16.25 -18.61 9.06
N LEU A 345 17.02 -19.67 8.94
CA LEU A 345 17.03 -20.49 7.74
C LEU A 345 16.76 -21.98 8.08
N ILE A 346 15.88 -22.56 7.26
CA ILE A 346 15.71 -24.01 7.13
C ILE A 346 16.05 -24.40 5.71
N GLU A 347 16.99 -25.28 5.52
CA GLU A 347 17.35 -25.79 4.20
C GLU A 347 17.09 -27.28 4.07
N ASN A 348 16.76 -27.72 2.88
CA ASN A 348 16.51 -29.14 2.60
C ASN A 348 17.02 -29.54 1.21
N GLY A 349 17.38 -30.82 1.07
CA GLY A 349 17.77 -31.41 -0.20
C GLY A 349 18.18 -32.88 -0.04
N SER A 350 17.58 -33.75 -0.84
CA SER A 350 17.80 -35.21 -0.69
C SER A 350 19.23 -35.67 -1.06
N TRP A 351 19.80 -35.06 -2.12
CA TRP A 351 21.14 -35.43 -2.64
C TRP A 351 22.09 -34.20 -2.71
N ALA A 352 21.58 -33.04 -2.53
CA ALA A 352 22.37 -31.79 -2.39
C ALA A 352 21.58 -30.78 -1.57
N VAL A 353 22.15 -30.29 -0.49
CA VAL A 353 21.59 -29.24 0.35
C VAL A 353 22.34 -27.94 0.04
N LYS A 354 21.68 -26.98 -0.64
CA LYS A 354 22.29 -25.74 -1.13
C LYS A 354 21.44 -24.50 -0.90
N SER A 355 20.13 -24.66 -0.69
CA SER A 355 19.19 -23.55 -0.61
C SER A 355 19.54 -22.57 0.51
N GLY A 356 19.98 -23.05 1.67
CA GLY A 356 20.33 -22.20 2.80
C GLY A 356 21.49 -21.27 2.53
N ASP A 357 22.60 -21.78 1.97
CA ASP A 357 23.77 -20.95 1.61
C ASP A 357 23.41 -19.89 0.56
N LEU A 358 22.58 -20.27 -0.41
CA LEU A 358 22.16 -19.35 -1.47
C LEU A 358 21.22 -18.26 -0.94
N MET A 359 20.25 -18.64 -0.06
CA MET A 359 19.37 -17.67 0.59
C MET A 359 20.15 -16.73 1.51
N GLN A 360 21.07 -17.25 2.31
CA GLN A 360 21.93 -16.45 3.19
C GLN A 360 22.78 -15.45 2.37
N LYS A 361 23.38 -15.94 1.29
CA LYS A 361 24.15 -15.09 0.38
C LYS A 361 23.27 -13.96 -0.19
N PHE A 362 22.06 -14.28 -0.65
CA PHE A 362 21.14 -13.28 -1.18
C PHE A 362 20.78 -12.23 -0.12
N VAL A 363 20.41 -12.65 1.09
CA VAL A 363 20.06 -11.73 2.18
C VAL A 363 21.23 -10.81 2.51
N ASN A 364 22.45 -11.33 2.59
CA ASN A 364 23.62 -10.55 2.94
C ASN A 364 24.08 -9.58 1.84
N ASP A 365 24.01 -10.01 0.58
CA ASP A 365 24.55 -9.25 -0.54
C ASP A 365 23.54 -8.25 -1.14
N GLU A 366 22.25 -8.58 -1.10
CA GLU A 366 21.22 -7.88 -1.87
C GLU A 366 20.22 -7.10 -1.02
N LEU A 367 20.06 -7.46 0.27
CA LEU A 367 19.16 -6.76 1.18
C LEU A 367 19.95 -5.87 2.14
N LYS A 368 19.29 -4.84 2.68
CA LYS A 368 19.95 -3.85 3.53
C LYS A 368 19.57 -4.03 4.99
N ASN A 369 20.52 -3.81 5.90
CA ASN A 369 20.28 -3.79 7.35
C ASN A 369 19.62 -5.08 7.85
N MET A 370 20.01 -6.24 7.31
CA MET A 370 19.50 -7.53 7.73
C MET A 370 20.48 -8.22 8.68
N THR A 371 19.93 -9.00 9.59
CA THR A 371 20.67 -9.93 10.43
C THR A 371 20.27 -11.35 10.02
N VAL A 372 21.24 -12.26 9.87
CA VAL A 372 20.95 -13.69 9.69
C VAL A 372 21.46 -14.41 10.92
N LEU A 373 20.61 -15.20 11.57
CA LEU A 373 20.99 -16.01 12.72
C LEU A 373 22.02 -17.07 12.30
N ASN A 374 22.93 -17.42 13.18
CA ASN A 374 23.94 -18.43 12.92
C ASN A 374 23.34 -19.85 12.91
N GLU A 375 22.32 -20.05 13.72
CA GLU A 375 21.59 -21.31 13.87
C GLU A 375 20.77 -21.57 12.60
N ARG A 376 20.93 -22.77 12.05
CA ARG A 376 20.24 -23.22 10.84
C ARG A 376 19.80 -24.67 11.02
N LEU A 377 18.59 -24.98 10.55
CA LEU A 377 18.16 -26.39 10.45
C LEU A 377 18.48 -26.92 9.05
N SER A 378 19.36 -27.92 8.98
CA SER A 378 19.74 -28.58 7.73
C SER A 378 19.16 -29.97 7.65
N LEU A 379 18.40 -30.24 6.58
CA LEU A 379 17.71 -31.51 6.36
C LEU A 379 18.20 -32.21 5.10
N ALA A 380 18.35 -33.53 5.21
CA ALA A 380 18.55 -34.43 4.08
C ALA A 380 17.28 -35.26 3.87
N SER A 381 16.25 -34.64 3.24
CA SER A 381 14.88 -35.16 3.03
C SER A 381 13.92 -34.89 4.18
N SER A 382 13.77 -35.83 5.12
CA SER A 382 12.77 -35.78 6.20
C SER A 382 13.35 -35.19 7.49
N LEU A 383 12.51 -34.56 8.29
CA LEU A 383 12.82 -34.18 9.66
C LEU A 383 12.72 -35.46 10.53
N GLY A 384 13.86 -35.98 11.00
CA GLY A 384 13.94 -37.12 11.89
C GLY A 384 14.23 -36.72 13.35
N GLU A 385 14.16 -37.68 14.26
CA GLU A 385 14.47 -37.46 15.67
C GLU A 385 15.92 -36.98 15.90
N ASP A 386 16.84 -37.39 15.04
CA ASP A 386 18.23 -36.92 15.02
C ASP A 386 18.39 -35.41 14.84
N LYS A 387 17.36 -34.73 14.31
CA LYS A 387 17.32 -33.28 14.10
C LYS A 387 16.59 -32.51 15.22
N ALA A 388 16.10 -33.20 16.23
CA ALA A 388 15.33 -32.55 17.30
C ALA A 388 16.15 -31.44 18.02
N VAL A 389 17.44 -31.70 18.28
CA VAL A 389 18.34 -30.73 18.95
C VAL A 389 18.56 -29.50 18.07
N GLU A 390 18.80 -29.68 16.78
CA GLU A 390 19.00 -28.55 15.85
C GLU A 390 17.71 -27.69 15.75
N LEU A 391 16.54 -28.32 15.71
CA LEU A 391 15.24 -27.64 15.69
C LEU A 391 15.01 -26.80 16.96
N GLU A 392 15.29 -27.40 18.14
CA GLU A 392 15.18 -26.70 19.43
C GLU A 392 16.16 -25.51 19.50
N THR A 393 17.40 -25.72 19.09
CA THR A 393 18.43 -24.65 19.07
C THR A 393 18.02 -23.50 18.17
N LEU A 394 17.46 -23.77 16.97
CA LEU A 394 16.95 -22.75 16.08
C LEU A 394 15.76 -21.99 16.70
N ALA A 395 14.83 -22.72 17.36
CA ALA A 395 13.69 -22.10 18.02
C ALA A 395 14.15 -21.18 19.17
N ASP A 396 15.11 -21.62 19.99
CA ASP A 396 15.67 -20.82 21.08
C ASP A 396 16.38 -19.57 20.57
N ALA A 397 17.21 -19.69 19.54
CA ALA A 397 17.89 -18.54 18.92
C ALA A 397 16.90 -17.50 18.37
N ILE A 398 15.81 -17.92 17.74
CA ILE A 398 14.75 -17.04 17.28
C ILE A 398 14.11 -16.31 18.47
N LEU A 399 13.73 -17.04 19.52
CA LEU A 399 13.08 -16.47 20.69
C LEU A 399 13.96 -15.45 21.43
N GLU A 400 15.24 -15.78 21.62
CA GLU A 400 16.21 -14.87 22.23
C GLU A 400 16.38 -13.59 21.40
N SER A 401 16.35 -13.70 20.09
CA SER A 401 16.50 -12.58 19.17
C SER A 401 15.25 -11.69 19.08
N VAL A 402 14.04 -12.21 19.32
CA VAL A 402 12.77 -11.44 19.29
C VAL A 402 12.60 -10.59 20.55
N GLN A 403 13.20 -10.95 21.69
CA GLN A 403 13.08 -10.22 22.95
C GLN A 403 13.69 -8.83 22.84
#